data_842a703bf133266dc38bc6f32b79bef2
#
_entry.id   842a703bf133266dc38bc6f32b79bef2
#
_cell.length_a   1.000
_cell.length_b   1.000
_cell.length_c   1.000
_cell.angle_alpha   90.00
_cell.angle_beta   90.00
_cell.angle_gamma   90.00
#
_symmetry.space_group_name_H-M   'P 1'
#
loop_
_entity.id
_entity.type
_entity.pdbx_description
1 polymer ?
#
loop_
_entity_poly.entity_id
_entity_poly.type
_entity_poly.pdbx_seq_one_letter_code
_entity_poly.pdbx_strand_id
1 'polypeptide(L)'
;MKKIILFFTMCLVAFPAKADEGMWFLMFIERLNHRDMEKMGLQLTAEEIYSINNHSLKDAVVQFNGGCTAEMVSKEGLVLTNHHCGYDAIAELSSEEQNYLKNG
;
A
#
# COMPACT_ATOMS: atom_id res chain seq x y z
N MET A 1 -10.45 -38.53 26.70
CA MET A 1 -9.26 -37.80 26.22
C MET A 1 -9.45 -37.16 24.87
N LYS A 2 -9.81 -37.87 23.78
CA LYS A 2 -9.99 -37.28 22.44
C LYS A 2 -11.02 -36.14 22.37
N LYS A 3 -12.15 -36.23 23.10
CA LYS A 3 -13.19 -35.19 23.16
C LYS A 3 -12.72 -33.92 23.87
N ILE A 4 -11.85 -34.06 24.88
CA ILE A 4 -11.28 -32.93 25.62
C ILE A 4 -10.25 -32.19 24.74
N ILE A 5 -9.43 -32.93 24.00
CA ILE A 5 -8.46 -32.36 23.06
C ILE A 5 -9.21 -31.61 21.97
N LEU A 6 -10.29 -32.18 21.39
CA LEU A 6 -11.11 -31.54 20.38
C LEU A 6 -11.74 -30.24 20.91
N PHE A 7 -12.23 -30.23 22.15
CA PHE A 7 -12.80 -29.03 22.76
C PHE A 7 -11.76 -27.93 22.95
N PHE A 8 -10.55 -28.29 23.45
CA PHE A 8 -9.45 -27.33 23.59
C PHE A 8 -8.97 -26.78 22.24
N THR A 9 -8.89 -27.63 21.21
CA THR A 9 -8.52 -27.19 19.86
C THR A 9 -9.57 -26.24 19.28
N MET A 10 -10.85 -26.50 19.51
CA MET A 10 -11.95 -25.64 19.06
C MET A 10 -11.96 -24.30 19.81
N CYS A 11 -11.62 -24.26 21.10
CA CYS A 11 -11.46 -23.02 21.85
C CYS A 11 -10.26 -22.18 21.39
N LEU A 12 -9.16 -22.81 20.95
CA LEU A 12 -7.98 -22.11 20.40
C LEU A 12 -8.25 -21.44 19.06
N VAL A 13 -9.17 -22.01 18.25
CA VAL A 13 -9.56 -21.43 16.93
C VAL A 13 -10.59 -20.30 17.09
N ALA A 14 -11.25 -20.21 18.26
CA ALA A 14 -12.28 -19.19 18.54
C ALA A 14 -11.73 -17.86 19.07
N PHE A 15 -10.41 -17.66 19.14
CA PHE A 15 -9.86 -16.34 19.44
C PHE A 15 -10.17 -15.40 18.27
N PRO A 16 -10.95 -14.32 18.49
CA PRO A 16 -11.20 -13.34 17.46
C PRO A 16 -9.86 -12.73 17.04
N ALA A 17 -9.41 -13.00 15.82
CA ALA A 17 -8.32 -12.25 15.23
C ALA A 17 -8.79 -10.80 15.13
N LYS A 18 -8.19 -9.90 15.90
CA LYS A 18 -8.36 -8.47 15.69
C LYS A 18 -7.62 -8.13 14.41
N ALA A 19 -8.37 -7.86 13.37
CA ALA A 19 -7.86 -7.25 12.16
C ALA A 19 -8.23 -5.77 12.20
N ASP A 20 -7.28 -4.91 11.88
CA ASP A 20 -7.56 -3.50 11.70
C ASP A 20 -8.31 -3.29 10.40
N GLU A 21 -9.27 -2.39 10.39
CA GLU A 21 -10.00 -2.02 9.19
C GLU A 21 -9.08 -1.22 8.26
N GLY A 22 -9.31 -1.31 6.95
CA GLY A 22 -8.53 -0.63 5.94
C GLY A 22 -9.37 0.24 5.01
N MET A 23 -8.74 0.82 3.99
CA MET A 23 -9.40 1.62 2.96
C MET A 23 -10.10 2.89 3.49
N TRP A 24 -9.55 3.50 4.53
CA TRP A 24 -10.04 4.76 5.08
C TRP A 24 -9.83 5.93 4.11
N PHE A 25 -10.76 6.86 4.06
CA PHE A 25 -10.60 8.09 3.30
C PHE A 25 -9.51 8.96 3.92
N LEU A 26 -8.39 9.14 3.22
CA LEU A 26 -7.25 9.90 3.70
C LEU A 26 -7.60 11.35 4.07
N MET A 27 -8.56 11.96 3.37
CA MET A 27 -9.03 13.32 3.68
C MET A 27 -9.68 13.45 5.08
N PHE A 28 -10.06 12.33 5.68
CA PHE A 28 -10.66 12.27 7.02
C PHE A 28 -9.77 11.55 8.04
N ILE A 29 -8.51 11.27 7.71
CA ILE A 29 -7.61 10.45 8.53
C ILE A 29 -7.47 10.98 9.96
N GLU A 30 -7.39 12.30 10.14
CA GLU A 30 -7.30 12.95 11.44
C GLU A 30 -8.46 12.56 12.37
N ARG A 31 -9.67 12.46 11.82
CA ARG A 31 -10.89 12.18 12.59
C ARG A 31 -11.15 10.70 12.77
N LEU A 32 -10.72 9.87 11.82
CA LEU A 32 -11.08 8.46 11.77
C LEU A 32 -10.09 7.61 12.56
N ASN A 33 -8.84 7.55 12.14
CA ASN A 33 -7.93 6.53 12.65
C ASN A 33 -6.49 6.98 12.91
N HIS A 34 -6.17 8.27 12.72
CA HIS A 34 -4.81 8.78 12.97
C HIS A 34 -4.33 8.45 14.39
N ARG A 35 -5.18 8.68 15.41
CA ARG A 35 -4.85 8.37 16.82
C ARG A 35 -4.51 6.88 17.05
N ASP A 36 -5.18 5.98 16.37
CA ASP A 36 -4.91 4.55 16.51
C ASP A 36 -3.64 4.15 15.76
N MET A 37 -3.35 4.79 14.63
CA MET A 37 -2.08 4.65 13.91
C MET A 37 -0.89 5.18 14.74
N GLU A 38 -1.06 6.31 15.47
CA GLU A 38 -0.05 6.81 16.41
C GLU A 38 0.26 5.81 17.52
N LYS A 39 -0.76 5.17 18.09
CA LYS A 39 -0.56 4.11 19.10
C LYS A 39 0.21 2.89 18.56
N MET A 40 0.10 2.63 17.25
CA MET A 40 0.86 1.59 16.56
C MET A 40 2.26 2.04 16.13
N GLY A 41 2.63 3.29 16.37
CA GLY A 41 3.96 3.82 16.12
C GLY A 41 4.08 4.76 14.92
N LEU A 42 2.97 5.21 14.32
CA LEU A 42 3.01 6.24 13.29
C LEU A 42 3.56 7.55 13.88
N GLN A 43 4.54 8.14 13.22
CA GLN A 43 5.17 9.41 13.62
C GLN A 43 4.75 10.58 12.71
N LEU A 44 4.08 10.30 11.60
CA LEU A 44 3.59 11.34 10.70
C LEU A 44 2.31 11.95 11.26
N THR A 45 2.18 13.26 11.15
CA THR A 45 0.93 13.96 11.43
C THR A 45 -0.11 13.66 10.35
N ALA A 46 -1.37 13.88 10.66
CA ALA A 46 -2.44 13.73 9.67
C ALA A 46 -2.25 14.68 8.46
N GLU A 47 -1.71 15.88 8.69
CA GLU A 47 -1.43 16.86 7.63
C GLU A 47 -0.25 16.45 6.74
N GLU A 48 0.79 15.81 7.30
CA GLU A 48 1.90 15.25 6.51
C GLU A 48 1.46 14.07 5.64
N ILE A 49 0.42 13.36 6.04
CA ILE A 49 -0.17 12.28 5.23
C ILE A 49 -1.08 12.86 4.14
N TYR A 50 -1.98 13.77 4.53
CA TYR A 50 -2.96 14.37 3.63
C TYR A 50 -3.19 15.84 3.98
N SER A 51 -2.74 16.76 3.12
CA SER A 51 -3.04 18.18 3.20
C SER A 51 -3.71 18.66 1.91
N ILE A 52 -4.70 19.55 2.02
CA ILE A 52 -5.32 20.22 0.88
C ILE A 52 -4.46 21.41 0.45
N ASN A 53 -3.84 22.08 1.42
CA ASN A 53 -3.17 23.37 1.20
C ASN A 53 -1.65 23.27 1.08
N ASN A 54 -1.07 22.19 1.61
CA ASN A 54 0.36 21.97 1.66
C ASN A 54 0.77 20.67 0.97
N HIS A 55 2.06 20.53 0.65
CA HIS A 55 2.60 19.26 0.20
C HIS A 55 2.48 18.20 1.30
N SER A 56 2.12 17.00 0.91
CA SER A 56 1.93 15.87 1.82
C SER A 56 2.20 14.54 1.10
N LEU A 57 2.19 13.45 1.83
CA LEU A 57 2.46 12.12 1.29
C LEU A 57 1.52 11.75 0.12
N LYS A 58 0.27 12.27 0.12
CA LYS A 58 -0.68 12.05 -0.98
C LYS A 58 -0.13 12.47 -2.35
N ASP A 59 0.75 13.49 -2.38
CA ASP A 59 1.28 14.04 -3.63
C ASP A 59 2.33 13.12 -4.27
N ALA A 60 2.87 12.19 -3.51
CA ALA A 60 3.78 11.17 -4.01
C ALA A 60 3.06 10.02 -4.73
N VAL A 61 1.76 9.85 -4.49
CA VAL A 61 0.95 8.80 -5.11
C VAL A 61 0.23 9.36 -6.33
N VAL A 62 0.48 8.76 -7.48
CA VAL A 62 0.00 9.27 -8.77
C VAL A 62 -0.77 8.20 -9.55
N GLN A 63 -1.68 8.63 -10.41
CA GLN A 63 -2.28 7.76 -11.40
C GLN A 63 -1.29 7.51 -12.53
N PHE A 64 -1.07 6.25 -12.86
CA PHE A 64 -0.14 5.81 -13.89
C PHE A 64 -0.88 5.03 -14.97
N ASN A 65 -0.55 5.30 -16.24
CA ASN A 65 -1.05 4.58 -17.42
C ASN A 65 -2.57 4.31 -17.40
N GLY A 66 -3.36 5.30 -16.99
CA GLY A 66 -4.83 5.28 -17.11
C GLY A 66 -5.59 4.43 -16.09
N GLY A 67 -4.96 3.55 -15.35
CA GLY A 67 -5.67 2.67 -14.41
C GLY A 67 -4.83 2.11 -13.27
N CYS A 68 -3.53 2.38 -13.30
CA CYS A 68 -2.61 1.94 -12.26
C CYS A 68 -2.29 3.05 -11.27
N THR A 69 -1.73 2.66 -10.13
CA THR A 69 -1.14 3.56 -9.15
C THR A 69 0.38 3.44 -9.25
N ALA A 70 1.07 4.54 -9.04
CA ALA A 70 2.52 4.61 -8.93
C ALA A 70 2.94 5.58 -7.83
N GLU A 71 4.13 5.41 -7.30
CA GLU A 71 4.69 6.22 -6.23
C GLU A 71 5.99 6.89 -6.68
N MET A 72 6.05 8.22 -6.54
CA MET A 72 7.26 9.02 -6.72
C MET A 72 8.14 8.89 -5.47
N VAL A 73 9.30 8.26 -5.58
CA VAL A 73 10.14 7.93 -4.41
C VAL A 73 11.49 8.64 -4.40
N SER A 74 11.77 9.50 -5.38
CA SER A 74 12.97 10.33 -5.37
C SER A 74 12.74 11.70 -5.97
N LYS A 75 13.65 12.64 -5.67
CA LYS A 75 13.63 14.00 -6.25
C LYS A 75 14.02 14.00 -7.73
N GLU A 76 14.70 12.97 -8.19
CA GLU A 76 15.13 12.78 -9.57
C GLU A 76 14.06 12.12 -10.45
N GLY A 77 12.87 11.84 -9.87
CA GLY A 77 11.74 11.28 -10.61
C GLY A 77 11.73 9.76 -10.69
N LEU A 78 12.36 9.06 -9.74
CA LEU A 78 12.22 7.60 -9.64
C LEU A 78 10.78 7.26 -9.23
N VAL A 79 10.13 6.45 -10.06
CA VAL A 79 8.75 6.00 -9.87
C VAL A 79 8.73 4.50 -9.65
N LEU A 80 8.00 4.05 -8.64
CA LEU A 80 7.69 2.65 -8.41
C LEU A 80 6.26 2.37 -8.85
N THR A 81 6.05 1.24 -9.50
CA THR A 81 4.73 0.76 -9.89
C THR A 81 4.75 -0.76 -10.07
N ASN A 82 3.61 -1.37 -10.37
CA ASN A 82 3.53 -2.80 -10.67
C ASN A 82 4.05 -3.08 -12.09
N HIS A 83 4.72 -4.22 -12.26
CA HIS A 83 5.26 -4.64 -13.57
C HIS A 83 4.21 -4.61 -14.68
N HIS A 84 3.00 -5.13 -14.43
CA HIS A 84 1.94 -5.15 -15.45
C HIS A 84 1.48 -3.76 -15.89
N CYS A 85 1.69 -2.72 -15.07
CA CYS A 85 1.33 -1.34 -15.40
C CYS A 85 2.30 -0.71 -16.41
N GLY A 86 3.56 -1.14 -16.39
CA GLY A 86 4.60 -0.68 -17.31
C GLY A 86 4.87 -1.63 -18.49
N TYR A 87 4.20 -2.79 -18.52
CA TYR A 87 4.53 -3.87 -19.45
C TYR A 87 4.56 -3.43 -20.92
N ASP A 88 3.52 -2.75 -21.37
CA ASP A 88 3.41 -2.33 -22.77
C ASP A 88 4.50 -1.33 -23.13
N ALA A 89 4.78 -0.35 -22.27
CA ALA A 89 5.86 0.61 -22.48
C ALA A 89 7.25 -0.06 -22.52
N ILE A 90 7.48 -1.05 -21.64
CA ILE A 90 8.71 -1.85 -21.64
C ILE A 90 8.82 -2.68 -22.92
N ALA A 91 7.70 -3.26 -23.38
CA ALA A 91 7.64 -4.03 -24.62
C ALA A 91 7.97 -3.15 -25.84
N GLU A 92 7.38 -1.98 -25.94
CA GLU A 92 7.63 -1.02 -27.01
C GLU A 92 9.09 -0.53 -27.07
N LEU A 93 9.73 -0.39 -25.92
CA LEU A 93 11.13 0.01 -25.80
C LEU A 93 12.09 -1.17 -26.04
N SER A 94 11.59 -2.41 -26.02
CA SER A 94 12.41 -3.61 -26.21
C SER A 94 12.66 -3.89 -27.69
N SER A 95 13.86 -4.41 -28.00
CA SER A 95 14.26 -4.91 -29.32
C SER A 95 14.81 -6.31 -29.22
N GLU A 96 15.12 -6.96 -30.36
CA GLU A 96 15.79 -8.27 -30.36
C GLU A 96 17.18 -8.20 -29.71
N GLU A 97 17.87 -7.07 -29.83
CA GLU A 97 19.18 -6.84 -29.28
C GLU A 97 19.16 -6.40 -27.82
N GLN A 98 18.11 -5.65 -27.41
CA GLN A 98 17.90 -5.12 -26.06
C GLN A 98 16.52 -5.47 -25.55
N ASN A 99 16.35 -6.65 -25.02
CA ASN A 99 15.08 -7.15 -24.52
C ASN A 99 14.93 -6.85 -23.02
N TYR A 100 14.33 -5.70 -22.71
CA TYR A 100 14.10 -5.25 -21.34
C TYR A 100 13.07 -6.10 -20.59
N LEU A 101 12.11 -6.73 -21.29
CA LEU A 101 11.15 -7.65 -20.65
C LEU A 101 11.81 -8.91 -20.12
N LYS A 102 12.87 -9.37 -20.80
CA LYS A 102 13.57 -10.61 -20.45
C LYS A 102 14.71 -10.36 -19.47
N ASN A 103 15.39 -9.24 -19.59
CA ASN A 103 16.65 -8.97 -18.91
C ASN A 103 16.48 -8.06 -17.68
N GLY A 104 15.32 -7.41 -17.51
CA GLY A 104 15.05 -6.45 -16.42
C GLY A 104 15.55 -5.05 -16.71
#